data_e6cf298b0efdc3caa704f1808791c620
#
_entry.id   e6cf298b0efdc3caa704f1808791c620
#
_cell.length_a   1.000
_cell.length_b   1.000
_cell.length_c   1.000
_cell.angle_alpha   90.00
_cell.angle_beta   90.00
_cell.angle_gamma   90.00
#
_symmetry.space_group_name_H-M   'P 1'
#
loop_
_entity.id
_entity.type
_entity.pdbx_description
1 polymer ?
#
loop_
_entity_poly.entity_id
_entity_poly.type
_entity_poly.pdbx_seq_one_letter_code
_entity_poly.pdbx_strand_id
1 'polypeptide(L)'
;MASIMKRGNTYSVRYNYKDHAGKPCKGWETFKTKAEAQERKITVEKELLDGTFLVPDTMTVEEMLYKWIPIQSSKHKWSPKTYTQSVAMVQNLIVPYIGKRKVQDLRTYDIEQFYATLSQTPCGQYVHGEKQELTENQKKRLL
;
A
#
# COMPACT_ATOMS: atom_id res chain seq x y z
N MET A 1 2.35 25.80 9.12
CA MET A 1 1.88 26.77 8.11
C MET A 1 2.29 26.31 6.72
N ALA A 2 1.39 26.37 5.78
CA ALA A 2 1.68 26.08 4.38
C ALA A 2 1.87 27.40 3.60
N SER A 3 2.77 27.40 2.61
CA SER A 3 3.07 28.54 1.77
C SER A 3 2.97 28.18 0.30
N ILE A 4 2.55 29.13 -0.53
CA ILE A 4 2.48 28.97 -1.98
C ILE A 4 3.64 29.75 -2.61
N MET A 5 4.36 29.11 -3.52
CA MET A 5 5.41 29.73 -4.33
C MET A 5 5.10 29.57 -5.82
N LYS A 6 5.20 30.66 -6.58
CA LYS A 6 5.13 30.61 -8.04
C LYS A 6 6.51 30.26 -8.61
N ARG A 7 6.55 29.27 -9.51
CA ARG A 7 7.74 28.88 -10.27
C ARG A 7 7.39 28.81 -11.76
N GLY A 8 7.79 29.82 -12.51
CA GLY A 8 7.41 29.92 -13.92
C GLY A 8 5.90 29.86 -14.11
N ASN A 9 5.41 28.83 -14.81
CA ASN A 9 3.98 28.60 -15.08
C ASN A 9 3.28 27.68 -14.05
N THR A 10 3.96 27.30 -12.97
CA THR A 10 3.42 26.39 -11.94
C THR A 10 3.41 27.04 -10.57
N TYR A 11 2.55 26.50 -9.69
CA TYR A 11 2.41 26.93 -8.30
C TYR A 11 2.73 25.78 -7.38
N SER A 12 3.65 25.98 -6.44
CA SER A 12 4.07 24.94 -5.50
C SER A 12 3.59 25.26 -4.09
N VAL A 13 2.95 24.30 -3.45
CA VAL A 13 2.56 24.36 -2.03
C VAL A 13 3.65 23.69 -1.22
N ARG A 14 4.17 24.40 -0.21
CA ARG A 14 5.15 23.89 0.75
C ARG A 14 4.52 23.89 2.13
N TYR A 15 4.69 22.80 2.85
CA TYR A 15 4.20 22.66 4.22
C TYR A 15 5.16 21.84 5.07
N ASN A 16 5.12 22.04 6.37
CA ASN A 16 5.90 21.27 7.33
C ASN A 16 4.96 20.31 8.06
N TYR A 17 5.40 19.09 8.24
CA TYR A 17 4.69 18.06 9.02
C TYR A 17 5.68 17.31 9.89
N LYS A 18 5.19 16.52 10.83
CA LYS A 18 6.02 15.59 11.61
C LYS A 18 5.76 14.17 11.11
N ASP A 19 6.82 13.39 10.95
CA ASP A 19 6.71 11.98 10.64
C ASP A 19 6.21 11.16 11.86
N HIS A 20 6.05 9.86 11.69
CA HIS A 20 5.61 8.97 12.76
C HIS A 20 6.56 8.90 13.95
N ALA A 21 7.83 9.30 13.78
CA ALA A 21 8.83 9.41 14.83
C ALA A 21 8.89 10.82 15.47
N GLY A 22 8.00 11.75 15.05
CA GLY A 22 7.97 13.12 15.52
C GLY A 22 9.01 14.05 14.89
N LYS A 23 9.80 13.56 13.90
CA LYS A 23 10.83 14.34 13.21
C LYS A 23 10.18 15.34 12.24
N PRO A 24 10.64 16.61 12.21
CA PRO A 24 10.11 17.60 11.28
C PRO A 24 10.50 17.28 9.83
N CYS A 25 9.51 17.19 8.97
CA CYS A 25 9.63 16.94 7.54
C CYS A 25 8.99 18.07 6.73
N LYS A 26 9.39 18.20 5.47
CA LYS A 26 8.84 19.18 4.53
C LYS A 26 8.11 18.47 3.40
N GLY A 27 6.85 18.82 3.18
CA GLY A 27 6.08 18.41 2.03
C GLY A 27 6.14 19.45 0.92
N TRP A 28 6.02 18.97 -0.31
CA TRP A 28 6.06 19.79 -1.51
C TRP A 28 5.16 19.19 -2.58
N GLU A 29 4.20 19.98 -3.05
CA GLU A 29 3.29 19.58 -4.14
C GLU A 29 3.23 20.69 -5.18
N THR A 30 3.15 20.35 -6.47
CA THR A 30 3.15 21.32 -7.57
C THR A 30 1.88 21.20 -8.39
N PHE A 31 1.25 22.34 -8.69
CA PHE A 31 -0.03 22.47 -9.39
C PHE A 31 0.13 23.38 -10.61
N LYS A 32 -0.75 23.21 -11.59
CA LYS A 32 -0.76 24.04 -12.81
C LYS A 32 -1.43 25.38 -12.56
N THR A 33 -2.42 25.44 -11.69
CA THR A 33 -3.19 26.67 -11.41
C THR A 33 -2.99 27.15 -9.97
N LYS A 34 -3.15 28.47 -9.78
CA LYS A 34 -3.10 29.07 -8.44
C LYS A 34 -4.28 28.63 -7.57
N ALA A 35 -5.45 28.41 -8.20
CA ALA A 35 -6.66 27.98 -7.48
C ALA A 35 -6.47 26.61 -6.84
N GLU A 36 -5.98 25.62 -7.61
CA GLU A 36 -5.66 24.27 -7.09
C GLU A 36 -4.64 24.31 -5.95
N ALA A 37 -3.59 25.13 -6.11
CA ALA A 37 -2.58 25.30 -5.06
C ALA A 37 -3.18 25.92 -3.78
N GLN A 38 -4.11 26.84 -3.92
CA GLN A 38 -4.78 27.48 -2.79
C GLN A 38 -5.74 26.54 -2.07
N GLU A 39 -6.52 25.75 -2.80
CA GLU A 39 -7.39 24.71 -2.26
C GLU A 39 -6.57 23.65 -1.50
N ARG A 40 -5.49 23.17 -2.10
CA ARG A 40 -4.61 22.20 -1.44
C ARG A 40 -3.95 22.76 -0.18
N LYS A 41 -3.54 24.03 -0.20
CA LYS A 41 -3.00 24.70 0.98
C LYS A 41 -4.00 24.68 2.14
N ILE A 42 -5.25 25.08 1.90
CA ILE A 42 -6.31 25.13 2.93
C ILE A 42 -6.58 23.72 3.46
N THR A 43 -6.67 22.72 2.57
CA THR A 43 -6.89 21.31 2.94
C THR A 43 -5.77 20.80 3.85
N VAL A 44 -4.50 21.00 3.46
CA VAL A 44 -3.36 20.54 4.26
C VAL A 44 -3.29 21.25 5.61
N GLU A 45 -3.55 22.55 5.67
CA GLU A 45 -3.57 23.29 6.94
C GLU A 45 -4.67 22.76 7.88
N LYS A 46 -5.85 22.44 7.32
CA LYS A 46 -6.95 21.84 8.07
C LYS A 46 -6.59 20.43 8.55
N GLU A 47 -6.06 19.56 7.68
CA GLU A 47 -5.63 18.21 8.03
C GLU A 47 -4.56 18.20 9.13
N LEU A 48 -3.62 19.17 9.09
CA LEU A 48 -2.58 19.31 10.11
C LEU A 48 -3.14 19.80 11.45
N LEU A 49 -4.14 20.69 11.43
CA LEU A 49 -4.82 21.19 12.63
C LEU A 49 -5.68 20.11 13.28
N ASP A 50 -6.43 19.36 12.48
CA ASP A 50 -7.35 18.30 12.93
C ASP A 50 -6.60 17.00 13.29
N GLY A 51 -5.28 16.93 13.02
CA GLY A 51 -4.48 15.72 13.24
C GLY A 51 -4.81 14.57 12.27
N THR A 52 -5.53 14.86 11.19
CA THR A 52 -5.93 13.88 10.17
C THR A 52 -4.93 13.81 9.00
N PHE A 53 -3.85 14.59 9.05
CA PHE A 53 -2.84 14.61 7.99
C PHE A 53 -2.16 13.24 7.86
N LEU A 54 -2.31 12.63 6.69
CA LEU A 54 -1.63 11.38 6.36
C LEU A 54 -0.18 11.68 5.97
N VAL A 55 0.74 11.30 6.84
CA VAL A 55 2.18 11.40 6.56
C VAL A 55 2.49 10.61 5.30
N PRO A 56 3.10 11.24 4.26
CA PRO A 56 3.51 10.52 3.07
C PRO A 56 4.45 9.38 3.42
N ASP A 57 4.04 8.16 3.19
CA ASP A 57 4.83 6.96 3.42
C ASP A 57 5.07 6.25 2.07
N THR A 58 6.29 5.81 1.85
CA THR A 58 6.68 5.03 0.68
C THR A 58 6.56 3.54 0.90
N MET A 59 6.10 3.13 2.10
CA MET A 59 5.97 1.72 2.49
C MET A 59 5.11 0.96 1.49
N THR A 60 5.65 -0.13 0.98
CA THR A 60 4.94 -1.04 0.10
C THR A 60 4.06 -2.02 0.89
N VAL A 61 3.10 -2.63 0.20
CA VAL A 61 2.24 -3.67 0.78
C VAL A 61 3.07 -4.84 1.29
N GLU A 62 4.10 -5.23 0.54
CA GLU A 62 5.03 -6.29 0.91
C GLU A 62 5.74 -5.97 2.24
N GLU A 63 6.36 -4.80 2.35
CA GLU A 63 7.05 -4.37 3.57
C GLU A 63 6.10 -4.30 4.77
N MET A 64 4.90 -3.80 4.56
CA MET A 64 3.87 -3.73 5.59
C MET A 64 3.47 -5.12 6.08
N LEU A 65 3.23 -6.08 5.18
CA LEU A 65 2.84 -7.44 5.52
C LEU A 65 3.95 -8.18 6.28
N TYR A 66 5.21 -8.04 5.87
CA TYR A 66 6.33 -8.64 6.60
C TYR A 66 6.53 -8.06 8.00
N LYS A 67 6.21 -6.80 8.22
CA LYS A 67 6.20 -6.20 9.57
C LYS A 67 4.97 -6.65 10.39
N TRP A 68 3.83 -6.83 9.73
CA TRP A 68 2.57 -7.18 10.37
C TRP A 68 2.50 -8.65 10.85
N ILE A 69 3.02 -9.61 10.07
CA ILE A 69 2.98 -11.04 10.38
C ILE A 69 3.59 -11.36 11.76
N PRO A 70 4.81 -10.92 12.11
CA PRO A 70 5.39 -11.19 13.42
C PRO A 70 4.57 -10.61 14.56
N ILE A 71 4.00 -9.43 14.39
CA ILE A 71 3.14 -8.77 15.39
C ILE A 71 1.88 -9.60 15.63
N GLN A 72 1.21 -10.05 14.57
CA GLN A 72 0.01 -10.87 14.69
C GLN A 72 0.32 -12.25 15.26
N SER A 73 1.42 -12.85 14.85
CA SER A 73 1.89 -14.13 15.39
C SER A 73 2.10 -14.05 16.90
N SER A 74 2.74 -13.00 17.38
CA SER A 74 2.97 -12.78 18.82
C SER A 74 1.64 -12.53 19.56
N LYS A 75 0.80 -11.65 19.02
CA LYS A 75 -0.49 -11.27 19.63
C LYS A 75 -1.44 -12.46 19.76
N HIS A 76 -1.54 -13.30 18.74
CA HIS A 76 -2.47 -14.42 18.67
C HIS A 76 -1.82 -15.77 18.98
N LYS A 77 -0.55 -15.79 19.40
CA LYS A 77 0.21 -17.02 19.75
C LYS A 77 0.07 -18.10 18.67
N TRP A 78 0.37 -17.73 17.42
CA TRP A 78 0.28 -18.66 16.29
C TRP A 78 1.19 -19.86 16.48
N SER A 79 0.71 -21.02 16.05
CA SER A 79 1.57 -22.19 15.94
C SER A 79 2.64 -21.98 14.85
N PRO A 80 3.79 -22.66 14.92
CA PRO A 80 4.82 -22.60 13.88
C PRO A 80 4.27 -22.90 12.48
N LYS A 81 3.34 -23.85 12.38
CA LYS A 81 2.65 -24.21 11.12
C LYS A 81 1.82 -23.04 10.58
N THR A 82 1.02 -22.37 11.43
CA THR A 82 0.22 -21.22 11.04
C THR A 82 1.09 -20.07 10.56
N TYR A 83 2.20 -19.80 11.26
CA TYR A 83 3.16 -18.78 10.86
C TYR A 83 3.74 -19.06 9.46
N THR A 84 4.26 -20.27 9.24
CA THR A 84 4.83 -20.68 7.96
C THR A 84 3.82 -20.61 6.82
N GLN A 85 2.57 -21.05 7.06
CA GLN A 85 1.49 -20.96 6.06
C GLN A 85 1.13 -19.52 5.73
N SER A 86 1.07 -18.64 6.73
CA SER A 86 0.76 -17.21 6.51
C SER A 86 1.87 -16.53 5.70
N VAL A 87 3.14 -16.81 6.01
CA VAL A 87 4.27 -16.30 5.21
C VAL A 87 4.20 -16.80 3.77
N ALA A 88 3.97 -18.09 3.57
CA ALA A 88 3.86 -18.69 2.23
C ALA A 88 2.68 -18.07 1.44
N MET A 89 1.53 -17.84 2.09
CA MET A 89 0.38 -17.19 1.48
C MET A 89 0.72 -15.77 1.02
N VAL A 90 1.37 -14.98 1.86
CA VAL A 90 1.79 -13.62 1.52
C VAL A 90 2.76 -13.65 0.33
N GLN A 91 3.78 -14.50 0.38
CA GLN A 91 4.81 -14.59 -0.67
C GLN A 91 4.25 -15.06 -2.02
N ASN A 92 3.36 -16.04 -2.00
CA ASN A 92 2.92 -16.70 -3.23
C ASN A 92 1.63 -16.09 -3.81
N LEU A 93 0.75 -15.53 -2.99
CA LEU A 93 -0.56 -15.04 -3.43
C LEU A 93 -0.72 -13.52 -3.37
N ILE A 94 -0.06 -12.83 -2.47
CA ILE A 94 -0.27 -11.38 -2.28
C ILE A 94 0.84 -10.56 -2.94
N VAL A 95 2.10 -10.83 -2.58
CA VAL A 95 3.27 -10.08 -3.06
C VAL A 95 3.36 -10.00 -4.58
N PRO A 96 3.14 -11.11 -5.35
CA PRO A 96 3.26 -11.06 -6.80
C PRO A 96 2.28 -10.11 -7.50
N TYR A 97 1.11 -9.89 -6.90
CA TYR A 97 0.05 -9.07 -7.50
C TYR A 97 0.05 -7.62 -7.02
N ILE A 98 0.09 -7.42 -5.71
CA ILE A 98 -0.05 -6.09 -5.11
C ILE A 98 1.11 -5.68 -4.21
N GLY A 99 2.10 -6.54 -3.98
CA GLY A 99 3.20 -6.31 -3.05
C GLY A 99 4.02 -5.05 -3.31
N LYS A 100 4.26 -4.72 -4.58
CA LYS A 100 5.04 -3.54 -5.00
C LYS A 100 4.27 -2.22 -4.93
N ARG A 101 2.96 -2.26 -4.73
CA ARG A 101 2.15 -1.04 -4.59
C ARG A 101 2.39 -0.40 -3.23
N LYS A 102 2.37 0.91 -3.18
CA LYS A 102 2.39 1.63 -1.90
C LYS A 102 1.07 1.43 -1.17
N VAL A 103 1.14 1.25 0.14
CA VAL A 103 -0.06 1.05 0.98
C VAL A 103 -1.04 2.22 0.84
N GLN A 104 -0.52 3.45 0.77
CA GLN A 104 -1.34 4.67 0.65
C GLN A 104 -2.03 4.82 -0.71
N ASP A 105 -1.52 4.17 -1.75
CA ASP A 105 -2.10 4.22 -3.10
C ASP A 105 -3.13 3.12 -3.35
N LEU A 106 -3.28 2.18 -2.40
CA LEU A 106 -4.24 1.08 -2.49
C LEU A 106 -5.67 1.60 -2.33
N ARG A 107 -6.50 1.27 -3.31
CA ARG A 107 -7.94 1.57 -3.30
C ARG A 107 -8.75 0.27 -3.24
N THR A 108 -10.01 0.38 -2.84
CA THR A 108 -10.94 -0.75 -2.80
C THR A 108 -10.99 -1.49 -4.13
N TYR A 109 -11.02 -0.78 -5.24
CA TYR A 109 -11.00 -1.36 -6.59
C TYR A 109 -9.79 -2.26 -6.84
N ASP A 110 -8.60 -1.87 -6.38
CA ASP A 110 -7.38 -2.69 -6.55
C ASP A 110 -7.48 -4.02 -5.81
N ILE A 111 -8.09 -4.00 -4.63
CA ILE A 111 -8.33 -5.19 -3.82
C ILE A 111 -9.40 -6.09 -4.46
N GLU A 112 -10.47 -5.50 -4.98
CA GLU A 112 -11.51 -6.24 -5.71
C GLU A 112 -10.95 -6.92 -6.97
N GLN A 113 -10.14 -6.22 -7.74
CA GLN A 113 -9.42 -6.79 -8.89
C GLN A 113 -8.49 -7.93 -8.49
N PHE A 114 -7.78 -7.77 -7.37
CA PHE A 114 -6.94 -8.82 -6.82
C PHE A 114 -7.75 -10.08 -6.46
N TYR A 115 -8.87 -9.93 -5.77
CA TYR A 115 -9.76 -11.06 -5.45
C TYR A 115 -10.37 -11.69 -6.68
N ALA A 116 -10.81 -10.90 -7.67
CA ALA A 116 -11.32 -11.42 -8.93
C ALA A 116 -10.27 -12.26 -9.66
N THR A 117 -9.02 -11.81 -9.67
CA THR A 117 -7.91 -12.57 -10.27
C THR A 117 -7.65 -13.87 -9.53
N LEU A 118 -7.62 -13.85 -8.20
CA LEU A 118 -7.43 -15.07 -7.40
C LEU A 118 -8.56 -16.08 -7.58
N SER A 119 -9.82 -15.61 -7.66
CA SER A 119 -10.99 -16.51 -7.83
C SER A 119 -11.00 -17.23 -9.18
N GLN A 120 -10.41 -16.62 -10.21
CA GLN A 120 -10.29 -17.21 -11.55
C GLN A 120 -9.07 -18.11 -11.70
N THR A 121 -8.18 -18.14 -10.70
CA THR A 121 -6.95 -18.89 -10.73
C THR A 121 -7.16 -20.25 -10.05
N PRO A 122 -7.03 -21.37 -10.76
CA PRO A 122 -7.10 -22.70 -10.16
C PRO A 122 -6.04 -22.87 -9.07
N CYS A 123 -6.43 -23.48 -7.95
CA CYS A 123 -5.53 -23.74 -6.83
C CYS A 123 -4.28 -24.52 -7.28
N GLY A 124 -3.10 -24.00 -6.99
CA GLY A 124 -1.82 -24.61 -7.36
C GLY A 124 -1.25 -24.18 -8.72
N GLN A 125 -1.95 -23.30 -9.44
CA GLN A 125 -1.48 -22.81 -10.75
C GLN A 125 -0.43 -21.71 -10.68
N TYR A 126 -0.28 -21.03 -9.52
CA TYR A 126 0.68 -19.96 -9.34
C TYR A 126 1.65 -20.26 -8.22
N VAL A 127 2.93 -20.19 -8.54
CA VAL A 127 4.02 -20.13 -7.58
C VAL A 127 4.83 -18.87 -7.87
N HIS A 128 5.06 -18.06 -6.86
CA HIS A 128 5.76 -16.76 -6.97
C HIS A 128 5.16 -15.79 -8.01
N GLY A 129 3.85 -15.87 -8.27
CA GLY A 129 3.15 -15.00 -9.23
C GLY A 129 3.30 -15.42 -10.69
N GLU A 130 4.00 -16.50 -10.97
CA GLU A 130 4.12 -17.06 -12.31
C GLU A 130 3.08 -18.19 -12.51
N LYS A 131 2.50 -18.22 -13.69
CA LYS A 131 1.54 -19.28 -14.06
C LYS A 131 2.30 -20.60 -14.23
N GLN A 132 1.99 -21.58 -13.41
CA GLN A 132 2.54 -22.93 -13.57
C GLN A 132 1.53 -23.84 -14.27
N GLU A 133 2.04 -24.75 -15.08
CA GLU A 133 1.21 -25.82 -15.63
C GLU A 133 0.83 -26.81 -14.51
N LEU A 134 -0.47 -27.10 -14.44
CA LEU A 134 -0.99 -28.10 -13.50
C LEU A 134 -0.46 -29.47 -13.87
N THR A 135 0.02 -30.20 -12.88
CA THR A 135 0.35 -31.61 -13.04
C THR A 135 -0.92 -32.42 -13.33
N GLU A 136 -0.80 -33.58 -14.03
CA GLU A 136 -1.92 -34.45 -14.35
C GLU A 136 -2.77 -34.86 -13.12
N ASN A 137 -2.13 -35.04 -11.96
CA ASN A 137 -2.83 -35.35 -10.72
C ASN A 137 -3.63 -34.13 -10.16
N GLN A 138 -3.17 -32.91 -10.40
CA GLN A 138 -3.89 -31.70 -10.03
C GLN A 138 -5.08 -31.43 -10.97
N LYS A 139 -4.93 -31.71 -12.27
CA LYS A 139 -6.02 -31.62 -13.24
C LYS A 139 -7.16 -32.61 -12.91
N LYS A 140 -6.84 -33.84 -12.48
CA LYS A 140 -7.84 -34.85 -12.08
C LYS A 140 -8.62 -34.50 -10.81
N ARG A 141 -8.11 -33.61 -9.94
CA ARG A 141 -8.83 -33.14 -8.74
C ARG A 141 -9.79 -31.98 -8.99
N LEU A 142 -9.74 -31.39 -10.18
CA LEU A 142 -10.57 -30.25 -10.59
C LEU A 142 -11.78 -30.66 -11.44
N LEU A 143 -11.88 -31.96 -11.83
CA LEU A 143 -13.01 -32.60 -12.48
C LEU A 143 -13.84 -33.37 -11.44
#